data_55eb01847d00e702501c2548f8730729
#
_entry.id   55eb01847d00e702501c2548f8730729
#
_cell.length_a   1.000
_cell.length_b   1.000
_cell.length_c   1.000
_cell.angle_alpha   90.00
_cell.angle_beta   90.00
_cell.angle_gamma   90.00
#
_symmetry.space_group_name_H-M   'P 1'
#
loop_
_entity.id
_entity.type
_entity.pdbx_description
1 polymer ?
#
loop_
_entity_poly.entity_id
_entity_poly.type
_entity_poly.pdbx_seq_one_letter_code
_entity_poly.pdbx_strand_id
1 'polypeptide(L)'
;MIRLLIDADACPVKDEIYKVADRHRVPVTLVSNSYFRFPRGGLIELQVVSDGFDAADDWIAENAGPKTVVVTADILLAQRCLDANATVLGSNGKPFTDVS
;
A
#
# COMPACT_ATOMS: atom_id res chain seq x y z
N MET A 1 -8.36 7.73 11.45
CA MET A 1 -8.43 8.07 10.03
C MET A 1 -7.81 6.95 9.20
N ILE A 2 -8.50 6.49 8.17
CA ILE A 2 -8.01 5.42 7.30
C ILE A 2 -6.96 5.99 6.35
N ARG A 3 -5.91 5.24 6.12
CA ARG A 3 -4.92 5.59 5.10
C ARG A 3 -4.58 4.36 4.25
N LEU A 4 -4.15 4.62 3.03
CA LEU A 4 -3.85 3.58 2.05
C LEU A 4 -2.34 3.51 1.83
N LEU A 5 -1.78 2.33 2.00
CA LEU A 5 -0.36 2.07 1.70
C LEU A 5 -0.29 1.15 0.49
N ILE A 6 0.43 1.57 -0.54
CA ILE A 6 0.52 0.80 -1.78
C ILE A 6 1.96 0.36 -2.00
N ASP A 7 2.15 -0.94 -2.14
CA ASP A 7 3.44 -1.55 -2.48
C ASP A 7 3.69 -1.36 -3.98
N ALA A 8 4.22 -0.20 -4.34
CA ALA A 8 4.33 0.20 -5.73
C ALA A 8 5.39 -0.57 -6.52
N ASP A 9 6.35 -1.21 -5.84
CA ASP A 9 7.35 -2.03 -6.51
C ASP A 9 6.80 -3.41 -6.86
N ALA A 10 5.86 -3.92 -6.08
CA ALA A 10 5.32 -5.26 -6.26
C ALA A 10 4.06 -5.29 -7.12
N CYS A 11 3.37 -4.17 -7.28
CA CYS A 11 2.17 -4.14 -8.10
C CYS A 11 1.99 -2.79 -8.80
N PRO A 12 1.50 -2.79 -10.04
CA PRO A 12 1.19 -1.54 -10.72
C PRO A 12 0.06 -0.82 -10.01
N VAL A 13 0.20 0.50 -9.87
CA VAL A 13 -0.85 1.33 -9.29
C VAL A 13 -1.76 1.80 -10.41
N LYS A 14 -3.05 1.54 -10.28
CA LYS A 14 -4.02 1.89 -11.30
C LYS A 14 -4.70 3.23 -10.99
N ASP A 15 -5.09 3.94 -12.04
CA ASP A 15 -5.77 5.22 -11.89
C ASP A 15 -7.04 5.13 -11.05
N GLU A 16 -7.72 3.99 -11.11
CA GLU A 16 -8.92 3.76 -10.31
C GLU A 16 -8.66 3.91 -8.81
N ILE A 17 -7.49 3.46 -8.34
CA ILE A 17 -7.13 3.58 -6.92
C ILE A 17 -7.03 5.05 -6.54
N TYR A 18 -6.38 5.85 -7.38
CA TYR A 18 -6.24 7.28 -7.13
C TYR A 18 -7.60 7.98 -7.10
N LYS A 19 -8.47 7.64 -8.04
CA LYS A 19 -9.80 8.25 -8.13
C LYS A 19 -10.65 7.91 -6.92
N VAL A 20 -10.64 6.66 -6.49
CA VAL A 20 -11.42 6.23 -5.34
C VAL A 20 -10.89 6.88 -4.07
N ALA A 21 -9.58 6.91 -3.89
CA ALA A 21 -8.97 7.53 -2.72
C ALA A 21 -9.28 9.03 -2.66
N ASP A 22 -9.20 9.72 -3.79
CA ASP A 22 -9.49 11.15 -3.85
C ASP A 22 -10.97 11.42 -3.52
N ARG A 23 -11.87 10.61 -4.08
CA ARG A 23 -13.31 10.76 -3.83
C ARG A 23 -13.63 10.65 -2.34
N HIS A 24 -12.98 9.74 -1.65
CA HIS A 24 -13.23 9.48 -0.23
C HIS A 24 -12.28 10.22 0.71
N ARG A 25 -11.42 11.08 0.16
CA ARG A 25 -10.45 11.86 0.95
C ARG A 25 -9.54 10.97 1.80
N VAL A 26 -9.10 9.84 1.23
CA VAL A 26 -8.21 8.90 1.90
C VAL A 26 -6.76 9.22 1.53
N PRO A 27 -5.88 9.48 2.50
CA PRO A 27 -4.46 9.66 2.19
C PRO A 27 -3.85 8.38 1.62
N VAL A 28 -3.03 8.56 0.58
CA VAL A 28 -2.36 7.45 -0.11
C VAL A 28 -0.86 7.64 0.01
N THR A 29 -0.16 6.63 0.50
CA THR A 29 1.29 6.59 0.49
C THR A 29 1.74 5.49 -0.45
N LEU A 30 2.44 5.88 -1.52
CA LEU A 30 3.06 4.95 -2.45
C LEU A 30 4.44 4.63 -1.89
N VAL A 31 4.76 3.35 -1.74
CA VAL A 31 6.05 2.92 -1.18
C VAL A 31 6.85 2.26 -2.28
N SER A 32 8.05 2.76 -2.54
CA SER A 32 8.89 2.30 -3.64
C SER A 32 10.37 2.43 -3.30
N ASN A 33 11.21 1.61 -3.95
CA ASN A 33 12.66 1.73 -3.84
C ASN A 33 13.20 2.92 -4.63
N SER A 34 12.41 3.45 -5.56
CA SER A 34 12.88 4.53 -6.44
C SER A 34 11.77 5.52 -6.70
N TYR A 35 12.18 6.74 -7.05
CA TYR A 35 11.23 7.77 -7.43
C TYR A 35 10.56 7.41 -8.77
N PHE A 36 9.27 7.67 -8.86
CA PHE A 36 8.54 7.58 -10.12
C PHE A 36 7.45 8.64 -10.14
N ARG A 37 6.91 8.91 -11.33
CA ARG A 37 5.85 9.91 -11.47
C ARG A 37 4.53 9.37 -10.92
N PHE A 38 3.83 10.23 -10.22
CA PHE A 38 2.51 9.93 -9.70
C PHE A 38 1.65 11.19 -9.77
N PRO A 39 0.32 11.07 -9.75
CA PRO A 39 -0.55 12.24 -9.78
C PRO A 39 -0.29 13.16 -8.59
N ARG A 40 -0.06 14.43 -8.87
CA ARG A 40 0.18 15.43 -7.85
C ARG A 40 -1.11 16.19 -7.56
N GLY A 41 -1.17 16.75 -6.38
CA GLY A 41 -2.37 17.38 -5.85
C GLY A 41 -3.22 16.37 -5.14
N GLY A 42 -3.89 16.74 -4.08
CA GLY A 42 -4.65 15.82 -3.25
C GLY A 42 -3.80 15.17 -2.17
N LEU A 43 -4.15 13.95 -1.80
CA LEU A 43 -3.61 13.30 -0.61
C LEU A 43 -2.61 12.19 -0.94
N ILE A 44 -1.95 12.27 -2.10
CA ILE A 44 -1.02 11.23 -2.54
C ILE A 44 0.41 11.68 -2.27
N GLU A 45 1.19 10.79 -1.64
CA GLU A 45 2.61 11.03 -1.42
C GLU A 45 3.41 9.78 -1.76
N LEU A 46 4.69 9.96 -2.04
CA LEU A 46 5.61 8.87 -2.35
C LEU A 46 6.63 8.75 -1.21
N GLN A 47 6.72 7.56 -0.64
CA GLN A 47 7.74 7.23 0.32
C GLN A 47 8.80 6.40 -0.38
N VAL A 48 9.95 7.00 -0.62
CA VAL A 48 11.08 6.29 -1.21
C VAL A 48 11.86 5.64 -0.08
N VAL A 49 12.04 4.34 -0.17
CA VAL A 49 12.82 3.57 0.81
C VAL A 49 14.13 3.15 0.16
N SER A 50 15.05 2.58 0.95
CA SER A 50 16.31 2.10 0.40
C SER A 50 16.06 0.98 -0.61
N ASP A 51 17.04 0.74 -1.50
CA ASP A 51 16.96 -0.36 -2.47
C ASP A 51 17.39 -1.70 -1.87
N GLY A 52 17.48 -1.78 -0.55
CA GLY A 52 17.75 -3.02 0.13
C GLY A 52 16.62 -4.02 -0.02
N PHE A 53 16.98 -5.30 0.04
CA PHE A 53 16.00 -6.37 -0.02
C PHE A 53 14.99 -6.19 1.11
N ASP A 54 13.72 -6.29 0.81
CA ASP A 54 12.62 -6.16 1.76
C ASP A 54 12.43 -4.77 2.39
N ALA A 55 13.14 -3.74 1.92
CA ALA A 55 13.01 -2.42 2.54
C ALA A 55 11.58 -1.86 2.43
N ALA A 56 10.93 -2.01 1.27
CA ALA A 56 9.56 -1.56 1.10
C ALA A 56 8.60 -2.39 1.95
N ASP A 57 8.80 -3.71 1.97
CA ASP A 57 7.96 -4.61 2.76
C ASP A 57 8.04 -4.28 4.25
N ASP A 58 9.25 -4.06 4.75
CA ASP A 58 9.46 -3.75 6.16
C ASP A 58 8.80 -2.43 6.53
N TRP A 59 8.96 -1.41 5.67
CA TRP A 59 8.35 -0.11 5.93
C TRP A 59 6.83 -0.21 6.01
N ILE A 60 6.23 -0.93 5.04
CA ILE A 60 4.78 -1.10 5.00
C ILE A 60 4.29 -1.87 6.23
N ALA A 61 4.95 -2.98 6.57
CA ALA A 61 4.55 -3.80 7.70
C ALA A 61 4.66 -3.02 9.03
N GLU A 62 5.69 -2.21 9.17
CA GLU A 62 5.88 -1.40 10.38
C GLU A 62 4.82 -0.30 10.52
N ASN A 63 4.26 0.16 9.41
CA ASN A 63 3.26 1.22 9.39
C ASN A 63 1.83 0.70 9.25
N ALA A 64 1.64 -0.59 9.08
CA ALA A 64 0.33 -1.20 8.97
C ALA A 64 -0.34 -1.31 10.34
N GLY A 65 -1.65 -1.13 10.36
CA GLY A 65 -2.41 -1.23 11.60
C GLY A 65 -3.91 -1.23 11.31
N PRO A 66 -4.75 -1.16 12.37
CA PRO A 66 -6.20 -1.30 12.23
C PRO A 66 -6.88 -0.27 11.32
N LYS A 67 -6.26 0.88 11.13
CA LYS A 67 -6.82 1.94 10.26
C LYS A 67 -6.06 2.06 8.95
N THR A 68 -5.37 1.01 8.54
CA THR A 68 -4.56 1.00 7.33
C THR A 68 -5.12 0.01 6.35
N VAL A 69 -5.20 0.41 5.08
CA VAL A 69 -5.51 -0.48 3.97
C VAL A 69 -4.22 -0.61 3.15
N VAL A 70 -3.76 -1.83 2.95
CA VAL A 70 -2.53 -2.12 2.21
C VAL A 70 -2.88 -2.78 0.89
N VAL A 71 -2.29 -2.30 -0.20
CA VAL A 71 -2.43 -2.91 -1.52
C VAL A 71 -1.09 -3.51 -1.92
N THR A 72 -1.06 -4.82 -2.11
CA THR A 72 0.15 -5.53 -2.49
C THR A 72 -0.19 -6.82 -3.23
N ALA A 73 0.73 -7.28 -4.08
CA ALA A 73 0.64 -8.60 -4.71
C ALA A 73 1.51 -9.64 -3.97
N ASP A 74 2.25 -9.24 -2.95
CA ASP A 74 3.15 -10.11 -2.21
C ASP A 74 2.40 -10.76 -1.05
N ILE A 75 2.26 -12.10 -1.11
CA ILE A 75 1.50 -12.87 -0.12
C ILE A 75 2.15 -12.78 1.26
N LEU A 76 3.48 -12.79 1.33
CA LEU A 76 4.17 -12.73 2.61
C LEU A 76 3.97 -11.38 3.29
N LEU A 77 4.04 -10.29 2.52
CA LEU A 77 3.75 -8.98 3.06
C LEU A 77 2.28 -8.87 3.48
N ALA A 78 1.38 -9.41 2.67
CA ALA A 78 -0.04 -9.40 3.00
C ALA A 78 -0.29 -10.06 4.36
N GLN A 79 0.35 -11.20 4.62
CA GLN A 79 0.19 -11.87 5.91
C GLN A 79 0.71 -11.04 7.08
N ARG A 80 1.87 -10.40 6.90
CA ARG A 80 2.42 -9.52 7.95
C ARG A 80 1.46 -8.38 8.28
N CYS A 81 0.83 -7.81 7.26
CA CYS A 81 -0.11 -6.71 7.46
C CYS A 81 -1.41 -7.17 8.10
N LEU A 82 -1.91 -8.36 7.72
CA LEU A 82 -3.07 -8.94 8.37
C LEU A 82 -2.79 -9.20 9.85
N ASP A 83 -1.60 -9.69 10.18
CA ASP A 83 -1.21 -9.91 11.56
C ASP A 83 -1.16 -8.61 12.37
N ALA A 84 -0.96 -7.48 11.70
CA ALA A 84 -0.99 -6.16 12.32
C ALA A 84 -2.41 -5.57 12.35
N ASN A 85 -3.42 -6.34 11.97
CA ASN A 85 -4.83 -5.96 11.93
C ASN A 85 -5.17 -4.96 10.82
N ALA A 86 -4.34 -4.85 9.80
CA ALA A 86 -4.65 -4.04 8.64
C ALA A 86 -5.59 -4.78 7.70
N THR A 87 -6.30 -4.02 6.87
CA THR A 87 -7.04 -4.59 5.75
C THR A 87 -6.10 -4.67 4.57
N VAL A 88 -6.07 -5.79 3.87
CA VAL A 88 -5.15 -5.98 2.74
C VAL A 88 -5.93 -6.33 1.47
N LEU A 89 -5.61 -5.62 0.40
CA LEU A 89 -6.19 -5.86 -0.91
C LEU A 89 -5.09 -6.28 -1.88
N GLY A 90 -5.42 -7.20 -2.77
CA GLY A 90 -4.53 -7.56 -3.86
C GLY A 90 -4.54 -6.51 -4.96
N SER A 91 -3.63 -6.66 -5.93
CA SER A 91 -3.55 -5.73 -7.07
C SER A 91 -4.81 -5.72 -7.93
N ASN A 92 -5.63 -6.76 -7.81
CA ASN A 92 -6.93 -6.85 -8.50
C ASN A 92 -8.08 -6.24 -7.70
N GLY A 93 -7.80 -5.63 -6.54
CA GLY A 93 -8.80 -5.03 -5.68
C GLY A 93 -9.55 -5.99 -4.78
N LYS A 94 -9.22 -7.28 -4.82
CA LYS A 94 -9.89 -8.28 -3.97
C LYS A 94 -9.20 -8.38 -2.62
N PRO A 95 -9.96 -8.52 -1.54
CA PRO A 95 -9.36 -8.66 -0.21
C PRO A 95 -8.53 -9.93 -0.08
N PHE A 96 -7.38 -9.80 0.57
CA PHE A 96 -6.68 -10.96 1.11
C PHE A 96 -7.34 -11.36 2.40
N THR A 97 -7.56 -12.66 2.57
CA THR A 97 -8.03 -13.20 3.83
C THR A 97 -6.92 -14.05 4.43
N ASP A 98 -6.97 -14.21 5.74
CA ASP A 98 -6.01 -15.06 6.42
C ASP A 98 -6.21 -16.49 5.92
N VAL A 99 -5.20 -17.04 5.30
CA VAL A 99 -5.26 -18.40 4.76
C VAL A 99 -4.57 -19.32 5.76
N SER A 100 -5.38 -20.04 6.43
CA SER A 100 -4.89 -21.03 7.38
C SER A 100 -4.55 -22.34 6.69
#